data_a6087d2b22a685b4e01d4c21c389dac4
#
_entry.id   a6087d2b22a685b4e01d4c21c389dac4
#
_cell.length_a   1.000
_cell.length_b   1.000
_cell.length_c   1.000
_cell.angle_alpha   90.00
_cell.angle_beta   90.00
_cell.angle_gamma   90.00
#
_symmetry.space_group_name_H-M   'P 1'
#
loop_
_entity.id
_entity.type
_entity.pdbx_description
1 polymer ?
#
loop_
_entity_poly.entity_id
_entity_poly.type
_entity_poly.pdbx_seq_one_letter_code
_entity_poly.pdbx_strand_id
1 'polypeptide(L)'
;MEVYSHFEGTNIVFKLIGELDEHEAEFVRRKLDNELTTADYTAVIFDLSRLSFMDSTGIGVIIGRYKIAKKRNKPVYVTNPSVTVD
;
A
#
# COMPACT_ATOMS: atom_id res chain seq x y z
N MET A 1 -2.28 -3.04 13.13
CA MET A 1 -2.27 -2.91 11.65
C MET A 1 -2.04 -4.28 11.03
N GLU A 2 -2.87 -4.63 10.07
CA GLU A 2 -2.72 -5.87 9.32
C GLU A 2 -2.52 -5.53 7.85
N VAL A 3 -1.61 -6.25 7.21
CA VAL A 3 -1.32 -6.07 5.79
C VAL A 3 -1.41 -7.43 5.10
N TYR A 4 -2.26 -7.51 4.10
CA TYR A 4 -2.40 -8.71 3.29
C TYR A 4 -2.07 -8.39 1.84
N SER A 5 -1.44 -9.33 1.16
CA SER A 5 -1.20 -9.20 -0.27
C SER A 5 -1.70 -10.43 -0.99
N HIS A 6 -2.27 -10.22 -2.16
CA HIS A 6 -2.73 -11.29 -3.02
C HIS A 6 -2.70 -10.80 -4.47
N PHE A 7 -2.87 -11.73 -5.40
CA PHE A 7 -2.96 -11.39 -6.82
C PHE A 7 -4.40 -11.48 -7.31
N GLU A 8 -4.78 -10.50 -8.13
CA GLU A 8 -6.00 -10.57 -8.94
C GLU A 8 -5.53 -10.55 -10.39
N GLY A 9 -5.52 -11.74 -11.02
CA GLY A 9 -4.85 -11.88 -12.30
C GLY A 9 -3.35 -11.64 -12.11
N THR A 10 -2.80 -10.66 -12.83
CA THR A 10 -1.39 -10.27 -12.71
C THR A 10 -1.20 -9.00 -11.87
N ASN A 11 -2.28 -8.48 -11.28
CA ASN A 11 -2.20 -7.29 -10.42
C ASN A 11 -1.93 -7.72 -8.97
N ILE A 12 -0.99 -7.04 -8.31
CA ILE A 12 -0.79 -7.28 -6.89
C ILE A 12 -1.68 -6.32 -6.10
N VAL A 13 -2.42 -6.88 -5.13
CA VAL A 13 -3.34 -6.11 -4.29
C VAL A 13 -2.79 -6.10 -2.87
N PHE A 14 -2.64 -4.91 -2.30
CA PHE A 14 -2.29 -4.74 -0.90
C PHE A 14 -3.50 -4.26 -0.14
N LYS A 15 -3.95 -5.05 0.81
CA LYS A 15 -5.07 -4.72 1.66
C LYS A 15 -4.55 -4.30 3.03
N LEU A 16 -4.83 -3.06 3.41
CA LEU A 16 -4.39 -2.50 4.68
C LEU A 16 -5.58 -2.38 5.62
N ILE A 17 -5.45 -2.91 6.83
CA ILE A 17 -6.53 -2.95 7.81
C ILE A 17 -6.05 -2.32 9.11
N GLY A 18 -6.78 -1.32 9.59
CA GLY A 18 -6.51 -0.68 10.86
C GLY A 18 -6.03 0.75 10.70
N GLU A 19 -5.02 1.13 11.47
CA GLU A 19 -4.51 2.49 11.51
C GLU A 19 -3.08 2.52 10.99
N LEU A 20 -2.82 3.34 9.98
CA LEU A 20 -1.49 3.52 9.41
C LEU A 20 -0.90 4.82 9.94
N ASP A 21 -0.24 4.74 11.06
CA ASP A 21 0.39 5.86 11.74
C ASP A 21 1.92 5.71 11.78
N GLU A 22 2.60 6.63 12.46
CA GLU A 22 4.05 6.61 12.54
C GLU A 22 4.60 5.36 13.22
N HIS A 23 3.82 4.74 14.12
CA HIS A 23 4.25 3.52 14.82
C HIS A 23 4.25 2.30 13.91
N GLU A 24 3.33 2.28 12.94
CA GLU A 24 3.18 1.15 12.02
C GLU A 24 3.91 1.35 10.69
N ALA A 25 4.32 2.58 10.39
CA ALA A 25 4.87 2.95 9.09
C ALA A 25 6.05 2.07 8.67
N GLU A 26 6.99 1.80 9.56
CA GLU A 26 8.19 1.02 9.22
C GLU A 26 7.84 -0.43 8.90
N PHE A 27 6.96 -1.04 9.67
CA PHE A 27 6.50 -2.41 9.42
C PHE A 27 5.83 -2.51 8.06
N VAL A 28 4.91 -1.57 7.77
CA VAL A 28 4.17 -1.57 6.52
C VAL A 28 5.13 -1.34 5.34
N ARG A 29 6.02 -0.37 5.47
CA ARG A 29 7.00 -0.06 4.42
C ARG A 29 7.82 -1.29 4.05
N ARG A 30 8.35 -2.00 5.04
CA ARG A 30 9.17 -3.19 4.80
C ARG A 30 8.37 -4.30 4.11
N LYS A 31 7.15 -4.51 4.56
CA LYS A 31 6.31 -5.56 3.99
C LYS A 31 5.96 -5.27 2.55
N LEU A 32 5.57 -4.03 2.25
CA LEU A 32 5.24 -3.63 0.88
C LEU A 32 6.49 -3.66 -0.02
N ASP A 33 7.62 -3.15 0.47
CA ASP A 33 8.86 -3.13 -0.32
C ASP A 33 9.31 -4.54 -0.68
N ASN A 34 9.21 -5.47 0.25
CA ASN A 34 9.59 -6.85 -0.03
C ASN A 34 8.78 -7.41 -1.20
N GLU A 35 7.47 -7.20 -1.21
CA GLU A 35 6.62 -7.68 -2.30
C GLU A 35 6.87 -6.92 -3.60
N LEU A 36 7.02 -5.61 -3.53
CA LEU A 36 7.21 -4.78 -4.71
C LEU A 36 8.54 -5.03 -5.42
N THR A 37 9.56 -5.51 -4.71
CA THR A 37 10.88 -5.76 -5.29
C THR A 37 11.08 -7.21 -5.69
N THR A 38 10.32 -8.14 -5.14
CA THR A 38 10.51 -9.58 -5.40
C THR A 38 9.41 -10.19 -6.26
N ALA A 39 8.20 -9.62 -6.24
CA ALA A 39 7.08 -10.16 -7.01
C ALA A 39 7.08 -9.63 -8.44
N ASP A 40 6.49 -10.41 -9.35
CA ASP A 40 6.27 -9.98 -10.72
C ASP A 40 4.79 -9.61 -10.87
N TYR A 41 4.52 -8.35 -11.29
CA TYR A 41 3.16 -7.82 -11.35
C TYR A 41 3.04 -6.82 -12.49
N THR A 42 1.82 -6.60 -12.99
CA THR A 42 1.54 -5.63 -14.04
C THR A 42 0.98 -4.32 -13.49
N ALA A 43 0.34 -4.35 -12.33
CA ALA A 43 -0.21 -3.17 -11.67
C ALA A 43 -0.23 -3.39 -10.16
N VAL A 44 -0.28 -2.28 -9.43
CA VAL A 44 -0.38 -2.28 -7.97
C VAL A 44 -1.71 -1.68 -7.57
N ILE A 45 -2.43 -2.35 -6.70
CA ILE A 45 -3.71 -1.87 -6.18
C ILE A 45 -3.62 -1.79 -4.67
N PHE A 46 -3.87 -0.59 -4.13
CA PHE A 46 -3.99 -0.40 -2.69
C PHE A 46 -5.46 -0.41 -2.32
N ASP A 47 -5.88 -1.43 -1.60
CA ASP A 47 -7.24 -1.52 -1.07
C ASP A 47 -7.25 -0.93 0.34
N LEU A 48 -7.76 0.28 0.46
CA LEU A 48 -7.82 1.02 1.71
C LEU A 48 -9.23 1.00 2.33
N SER A 49 -10.09 0.13 1.85
CA SER A 49 -11.49 0.09 2.31
C SER A 49 -11.63 -0.20 3.81
N ARG A 50 -10.65 -0.84 4.41
CA ARG A 50 -10.66 -1.19 5.84
C ARG A 50 -9.60 -0.45 6.64
N LEU A 51 -8.99 0.55 6.05
CA LEU A 51 -8.08 1.45 6.75
C LEU A 51 -8.92 2.52 7.44
N SER A 52 -8.79 2.65 8.75
CA SER A 52 -9.64 3.55 9.54
C SER A 52 -8.98 4.90 9.82
N PHE A 53 -7.66 4.96 9.75
CA PHE A 53 -6.92 6.19 10.06
C PHE A 53 -5.58 6.19 9.34
N MET A 54 -5.13 7.37 8.91
CA MET A 54 -3.81 7.54 8.31
C MET A 54 -3.29 8.94 8.63
N ASP A 55 -2.09 9.03 9.19
CA ASP A 55 -1.43 10.32 9.42
C ASP A 55 -0.50 10.67 8.25
N SER A 56 0.21 11.79 8.37
CA SER A 56 1.11 12.23 7.29
C SER A 56 2.26 11.25 7.04
N THR A 57 2.73 10.55 8.08
CA THR A 57 3.76 9.53 7.91
C THR A 57 3.22 8.34 7.12
N GLY A 58 1.99 7.93 7.40
CA GLY A 58 1.33 6.87 6.65
C GLY A 58 1.10 7.24 5.20
N ILE A 59 0.67 8.48 4.94
CA ILE A 59 0.54 8.98 3.57
C ILE A 59 1.89 8.88 2.85
N GLY A 60 2.98 9.25 3.52
CA GLY A 60 4.33 9.14 2.96
C GLY A 60 4.71 7.72 2.59
N VAL A 61 4.29 6.73 3.37
CA VAL A 61 4.53 5.32 3.05
C VAL A 61 3.85 4.95 1.73
N ILE A 62 2.59 5.33 1.56
CA ILE A 62 1.84 5.03 0.33
C ILE A 62 2.46 5.74 -0.86
N ILE A 63 2.78 7.04 -0.72
CA ILE A 63 3.39 7.82 -1.80
C ILE A 63 4.74 7.24 -2.19
N GLY A 64 5.56 6.82 -1.23
CA GLY A 64 6.85 6.19 -1.50
C GLY A 64 6.71 4.92 -2.33
N ARG A 65 5.73 4.10 -2.00
CA ARG A 65 5.46 2.85 -2.75
C ARG A 65 4.93 3.17 -4.15
N TYR A 66 4.10 4.20 -4.26
CA TYR A 66 3.64 4.68 -5.56
C TYR A 66 4.85 5.02 -6.46
N LYS A 67 5.82 5.77 -5.93
CA LYS A 67 7.00 6.16 -6.69
C LYS A 67 7.83 4.96 -7.12
N ILE A 68 7.96 3.95 -6.28
CA ILE A 68 8.68 2.72 -6.62
C ILE A 68 8.02 2.03 -7.82
N ALA A 69 6.70 1.87 -7.78
CA ALA A 69 5.97 1.23 -8.87
C ALA A 69 6.07 2.04 -10.15
N LYS A 70 5.97 3.36 -10.07
CA LYS A 70 6.06 4.23 -11.26
C LYS A 70 7.43 4.16 -11.90
N LYS A 71 8.50 4.03 -11.13
CA LYS A 71 9.85 3.84 -11.69
C LYS A 71 9.95 2.56 -12.52
N ARG A 72 9.14 1.56 -12.19
CA ARG A 72 9.08 0.30 -12.92
C ARG A 72 8.02 0.32 -14.02
N ASN A 73 7.45 1.48 -14.29
CA ASN A 73 6.38 1.67 -15.28
C ASN A 73 5.14 0.84 -14.98
N LYS A 74 4.82 0.70 -13.69
CA LYS A 74 3.63 -0.04 -13.26
C LYS A 74 2.57 0.95 -12.77
N PRO A 75 1.33 0.89 -13.29
CA PRO A 75 0.26 1.75 -12.79
C PRO A 75 -0.12 1.39 -11.36
N VAL A 76 -0.61 2.38 -10.62
CA VAL A 76 -1.04 2.23 -9.23
C VAL A 76 -2.46 2.74 -9.09
N TYR A 77 -3.31 1.94 -8.48
CA TYR A 77 -4.69 2.29 -8.21
C TYR A 77 -4.94 2.23 -6.71
N VAL A 78 -5.82 3.10 -6.23
CA VAL A 78 -6.26 3.11 -4.83
C VAL A 78 -7.76 2.93 -4.84
N THR A 79 -8.26 1.93 -4.13
CA THR A 79 -9.69 1.62 -4.11
C THR A 79 -10.29 1.92 -2.75
N ASN A 80 -11.53 2.45 -2.80
CA ASN A 80 -12.38 2.65 -1.63
C ASN A 80 -11.70 3.33 -0.44
N PRO A 81 -11.04 4.49 -0.62
CA PRO A 81 -10.46 5.17 0.52
C PRO A 81 -11.57 5.75 1.38
N SER A 82 -11.76 5.21 2.57
CA SER A 82 -12.75 5.70 3.53
C SER A 82 -12.06 6.06 4.84
N VAL A 83 -10.85 6.61 4.74
CA VAL A 83 -10.04 6.88 5.92
C VAL A 83 -10.16 8.32 6.35
N THR A 84 -10.01 8.56 7.66
CA THR A 84 -9.76 9.88 8.19
C THR A 84 -8.26 10.14 8.05
N VAL A 85 -7.93 11.24 7.37
CA VAL A 85 -6.54 11.64 7.18
C VAL A 85 -6.25 12.81 8.09
N ASP A 86 -5.21 12.68 8.87
CA ASP A 86 -4.81 13.72 9.82
C ASP A 86 -3.46 14.32 9.43
#